data_8d6410f5be65e6704e082aea67ac2637
#
_entry.id   8d6410f5be65e6704e082aea67ac2637
#
_cell.length_a   1.000
_cell.length_b   1.000
_cell.length_c   1.000
_cell.angle_alpha   90.00
_cell.angle_beta   90.00
_cell.angle_gamma   90.00
#
_symmetry.space_group_name_H-M   'P 1'
#
loop_
_entity.id
_entity.type
_entity.pdbx_description
1 polymer ?
#
loop_
_entity_poly.entity_id
_entity_poly.type
_entity_poly.pdbx_seq_one_letter_code
_entity_poly.pdbx_strand_id
1 'polypeptide(L)'
;KTHLRIDHTAEDDYIEDFVIPAARRYAESLTQRAFITQTWVLRLNGFGVDPIFLPRPPLVSITSITYTDSAGDSQTWSASAAGYVLEKPAGEYAMNASVRPAYSMSYPTTRNDVDSVVLTYVAGYGAAGVVPVGVKQGVLMLVDDLYSNRGSRTDKPSVPAAIAAQALLSPFVAYRYDLRFD
;
A
#
# COMPACT_ATOMS: atom_id res chain seq x y z
N LYS A 1 -22.80 4.28 -9.95
CA LYS A 1 -24.19 4.21 -10.42
C LYS A 1 -24.31 3.44 -11.72
N THR A 2 -23.66 3.83 -12.80
CA THR A 2 -23.75 3.15 -14.10
C THR A 2 -23.48 1.64 -13.99
N HIS A 3 -22.47 1.23 -13.24
CA HIS A 3 -22.14 -0.18 -13.01
C HIS A 3 -23.24 -0.92 -12.26
N LEU A 4 -23.84 -0.30 -11.25
CA LEU A 4 -24.94 -0.85 -10.44
C LEU A 4 -26.33 -0.68 -11.09
N ARG A 5 -26.43 -0.02 -12.26
CA ARG A 5 -27.69 0.31 -12.95
C ARG A 5 -28.69 1.07 -12.08
N ILE A 6 -28.18 1.95 -11.19
CA ILE A 6 -29.00 2.78 -10.30
C ILE A 6 -29.29 4.11 -10.99
N ASP A 7 -30.56 4.46 -11.12
CA ASP A 7 -31.07 5.67 -11.79
C ASP A 7 -31.57 6.76 -10.81
N HIS A 8 -31.63 6.45 -9.51
CA HIS A 8 -32.02 7.38 -8.45
C HIS A 8 -30.82 7.84 -7.58
N THR A 9 -31.06 8.84 -6.72
CA THR A 9 -30.03 9.44 -5.85
C THR A 9 -30.20 9.10 -4.37
N ALA A 10 -31.26 8.36 -4.01
CA ALA A 10 -31.62 8.12 -2.61
C ALA A 10 -30.56 7.36 -1.79
N GLU A 11 -29.65 6.65 -2.46
CA GLU A 11 -28.62 5.83 -1.83
C GLU A 11 -27.20 6.30 -2.13
N ASP A 12 -27.02 7.50 -2.69
CA ASP A 12 -25.72 8.02 -3.07
C ASP A 12 -24.78 8.10 -1.88
N ASP A 13 -25.22 8.69 -0.78
CA ASP A 13 -24.44 8.83 0.45
C ASP A 13 -23.99 7.44 0.99
N TYR A 14 -24.89 6.46 0.93
CA TYR A 14 -24.55 5.11 1.37
C TYR A 14 -23.46 4.47 0.48
N ILE A 15 -23.59 4.65 -0.84
CA ILE A 15 -22.61 4.10 -1.79
C ILE A 15 -21.26 4.80 -1.66
N GLU A 16 -21.27 6.14 -1.55
CA GLU A 16 -20.04 6.95 -1.50
C GLU A 16 -19.31 6.84 -0.17
N ASP A 17 -20.04 6.85 0.96
CA ASP A 17 -19.44 6.89 2.28
C ASP A 17 -19.10 5.50 2.85
N PHE A 18 -19.82 4.46 2.42
CA PHE A 18 -19.66 3.12 2.99
C PHE A 18 -19.20 2.08 1.97
N VAL A 19 -19.93 1.91 0.86
CA VAL A 19 -19.69 0.78 -0.05
C VAL A 19 -18.36 0.93 -0.79
N ILE A 20 -18.12 2.09 -1.41
CA ILE A 20 -16.88 2.36 -2.16
C ILE A 20 -15.64 2.31 -1.26
N PRO A 21 -15.61 2.98 -0.09
CA PRO A 21 -14.47 2.89 0.82
C PRO A 21 -14.20 1.48 1.33
N ALA A 22 -15.25 0.70 1.63
CA ALA A 22 -15.11 -0.69 2.07
C ALA A 22 -14.51 -1.58 0.97
N ALA A 23 -15.04 -1.50 -0.25
CA ALA A 23 -14.53 -2.24 -1.40
C ALA A 23 -13.07 -1.89 -1.70
N ARG A 24 -12.72 -0.59 -1.69
CA ARG A 24 -11.35 -0.13 -1.89
C ARG A 24 -10.41 -0.66 -0.82
N ARG A 25 -10.75 -0.53 0.46
CA ARG A 25 -9.92 -1.01 1.58
C ARG A 25 -9.70 -2.52 1.50
N TYR A 26 -10.73 -3.29 1.14
CA TYR A 26 -10.60 -4.72 0.94
C TYR A 26 -9.61 -5.04 -0.20
N ALA A 27 -9.76 -4.37 -1.35
CA ALA A 27 -8.88 -4.57 -2.48
C ALA A 27 -7.43 -4.13 -2.20
N GLU A 28 -7.21 -3.00 -1.51
CA GLU A 28 -5.90 -2.54 -1.05
C GLU A 28 -5.27 -3.52 -0.04
N SER A 29 -6.07 -4.10 0.84
CA SER A 29 -5.60 -5.13 1.79
C SER A 29 -5.22 -6.42 1.08
N LEU A 30 -6.05 -6.88 0.12
CA LEU A 30 -5.78 -8.08 -0.66
C LEU A 30 -4.51 -7.95 -1.50
N THR A 31 -4.34 -6.82 -2.17
CA THR A 31 -3.20 -6.57 -3.06
C THR A 31 -1.95 -6.09 -2.34
N GLN A 32 -2.05 -5.71 -1.07
CA GLN A 32 -1.00 -5.07 -0.29
C GLN A 32 -0.46 -3.79 -0.94
N ARG A 33 -1.31 -3.05 -1.71
CA ARG A 33 -0.97 -1.82 -2.40
C ARG A 33 -1.74 -0.61 -1.87
N ALA A 34 -1.22 0.57 -2.14
CA ALA A 34 -1.99 1.81 -2.06
C ALA A 34 -2.52 2.16 -3.45
N PHE A 35 -3.83 2.33 -3.61
CA PHE A 35 -4.40 2.68 -4.92
C PHE A 35 -4.39 4.17 -5.15
N ILE A 36 -4.80 4.94 -4.17
CA ILE A 36 -4.75 6.40 -4.20
C ILE A 36 -3.52 6.86 -3.44
N THR A 37 -2.91 7.96 -3.87
CA THR A 37 -1.76 8.55 -3.19
C THR A 37 -2.05 8.84 -1.73
N GLN A 38 -1.24 8.27 -0.85
CA GLN A 38 -1.37 8.36 0.61
C GLN A 38 0.02 8.51 1.24
N THR A 39 0.08 9.17 2.38
CA THR A 39 1.29 9.22 3.20
C THR A 39 1.28 8.07 4.19
N TRP A 40 2.40 7.36 4.26
CA TRP A 40 2.63 6.23 5.15
C TRP A 40 3.80 6.51 6.08
N VAL A 41 3.71 5.96 7.29
CA VAL A 41 4.79 6.01 8.28
C VAL A 41 5.16 4.57 8.64
N LEU A 42 6.41 4.21 8.36
CA LEU A 42 7.00 2.94 8.77
C LEU A 42 7.90 3.21 9.97
N ARG A 43 7.67 2.48 11.07
CA ARG A 43 8.45 2.58 12.30
C ARG A 43 9.21 1.30 12.54
N LEU A 44 10.48 1.41 12.88
CA LEU A 44 11.39 0.29 13.11
C LEU A 44 12.21 0.55 14.38
N ASN A 45 12.63 -0.52 15.05
CA ASN A 45 13.45 -0.44 16.25
C ASN A 45 14.96 -0.25 15.93
N GLY A 46 15.30 -0.17 14.64
CA GLY A 46 16.64 0.03 14.11
C GLY A 46 16.67 -0.21 12.62
N PHE A 47 17.79 0.09 11.97
CA PHE A 47 17.93 -0.11 10.52
C PHE A 47 18.07 -1.59 10.11
N GLY A 48 18.55 -2.47 10.99
CA GLY A 48 18.84 -3.86 10.64
C GLY A 48 20.10 -3.99 9.76
N VAL A 49 20.19 -5.10 9.01
CA VAL A 49 21.30 -5.42 8.09
C VAL A 49 20.85 -5.53 6.64
N ASP A 50 19.59 -5.78 6.41
CA ASP A 50 18.98 -5.98 5.08
C ASP A 50 18.41 -4.68 4.54
N PRO A 51 18.13 -4.61 3.21
CA PRO A 51 17.37 -3.49 2.65
C PRO A 51 16.04 -3.29 3.37
N ILE A 52 15.70 -2.05 3.67
CA ILE A 52 14.41 -1.70 4.25
C ILE A 52 13.39 -1.63 3.12
N PHE A 53 12.46 -2.57 3.09
CA PHE A 53 11.37 -2.58 2.13
C PHE A 53 10.23 -1.67 2.59
N LEU A 54 9.76 -0.83 1.67
CA LEU A 54 8.64 0.08 1.90
C LEU A 54 7.34 -0.60 1.47
N PRO A 55 6.43 -0.90 2.40
CA PRO A 55 5.13 -1.51 2.08
C PRO A 55 4.26 -0.61 1.19
N ARG A 56 3.18 -1.21 0.66
CA ARG A 56 2.14 -0.49 -0.08
C ARG A 56 2.61 0.19 -1.37
N PRO A 57 3.28 -0.53 -2.29
CA PRO A 57 3.67 0.03 -3.59
C PRO A 57 2.46 0.51 -4.42
N PRO A 58 2.68 1.32 -5.45
CA PRO A 58 3.96 1.86 -5.89
C PRO A 58 4.42 3.04 -5.03
N LEU A 59 5.73 3.14 -4.79
CA LEU A 59 6.30 4.29 -4.09
C LEU A 59 6.27 5.53 -4.99
N VAL A 60 5.82 6.65 -4.45
CA VAL A 60 5.91 7.97 -5.12
C VAL A 60 7.21 8.67 -4.70
N SER A 61 7.42 8.86 -3.41
CA SER A 61 8.61 9.53 -2.87
C SER A 61 8.82 9.19 -1.39
N ILE A 62 10.04 9.34 -0.91
CA ILE A 62 10.35 9.38 0.51
C ILE A 62 10.32 10.85 0.95
N THR A 63 9.57 11.14 2.01
CA THR A 63 9.50 12.48 2.61
C THR A 63 10.63 12.70 3.57
N SER A 64 10.88 11.75 4.48
CA SER A 64 11.97 11.81 5.45
C SER A 64 12.30 10.42 5.99
N ILE A 65 13.56 10.24 6.37
CA ILE A 65 14.01 9.13 7.21
C ILE A 65 14.69 9.77 8.41
N THR A 66 14.09 9.62 9.58
CA THR A 66 14.65 10.11 10.84
C THR A 66 15.01 8.96 11.73
N TYR A 67 16.01 9.12 12.57
CA TYR A 67 16.41 8.11 13.54
C TYR A 67 16.94 8.75 14.81
N THR A 68 16.87 8.01 15.91
CA THR A 68 17.46 8.39 17.18
C THR A 68 18.85 7.75 17.27
N ASP A 69 19.89 8.56 17.40
CA ASP A 69 21.25 8.09 17.52
C ASP A 69 21.56 7.51 18.92
N SER A 70 22.75 7.02 19.13
CA SER A 70 23.17 6.41 20.41
C SER A 70 23.20 7.40 21.58
N ALA A 71 23.30 8.71 21.33
CA ALA A 71 23.22 9.76 22.34
C ALA A 71 21.76 10.10 22.72
N GLY A 72 20.79 9.73 21.87
CA GLY A 72 19.37 10.03 22.06
C GLY A 72 18.89 11.22 21.24
N ASP A 73 19.75 11.75 20.36
CA ASP A 73 19.41 12.89 19.51
C ASP A 73 18.72 12.42 18.22
N SER A 74 17.76 13.22 17.75
CA SER A 74 17.06 12.96 16.49
C SER A 74 17.91 13.42 15.31
N GLN A 75 18.21 12.50 14.41
CA GLN A 75 19.00 12.70 13.20
C GLN A 75 18.18 12.43 11.94
N THR A 76 18.63 12.99 10.81
CA THR A 76 18.01 12.73 9.50
C THR A 76 18.99 11.97 8.61
N TRP A 77 18.52 10.86 8.02
CA TRP A 77 19.27 10.10 7.04
C TRP A 77 18.82 10.47 5.63
N SER A 78 19.70 11.12 4.88
CA SER A 78 19.35 11.75 3.59
C SER A 78 19.83 10.90 2.40
N ALA A 79 19.13 11.04 1.26
CA ALA A 79 19.56 10.48 -0.01
C ALA A 79 20.80 11.24 -0.51
N SER A 80 21.95 10.59 -0.51
CA SER A 80 23.23 11.17 -0.96
C SER A 80 24.25 10.07 -1.23
N ALA A 81 25.38 10.44 -1.79
CA ALA A 81 26.51 9.50 -1.99
C ALA A 81 27.04 8.90 -0.68
N ALA A 82 26.83 9.57 0.46
CA ALA A 82 27.20 9.11 1.80
C ALA A 82 25.98 8.72 2.66
N GLY A 83 24.79 8.67 2.08
CA GLY A 83 23.55 8.35 2.77
C GLY A 83 22.93 7.05 2.28
N TYR A 84 21.69 7.13 1.79
CA TYR A 84 20.99 5.97 1.26
C TYR A 84 20.79 6.02 -0.26
N VAL A 85 20.65 4.83 -0.84
CA VAL A 85 20.20 4.61 -2.20
C VAL A 85 18.78 4.04 -2.15
N LEU A 86 17.92 4.59 -3.02
CA LEU A 86 16.55 4.17 -3.19
C LEU A 86 16.42 3.29 -4.44
N GLU A 87 16.02 2.05 -4.25
CA GLU A 87 15.52 1.20 -5.32
C GLU A 87 14.01 1.40 -5.43
N LYS A 88 13.59 1.95 -6.58
CA LYS A 88 12.18 2.33 -6.82
C LYS A 88 11.67 1.63 -8.07
N PRO A 89 11.07 0.42 -7.95
CA PRO A 89 10.38 -0.21 -9.06
C PRO A 89 9.24 0.67 -9.58
N ALA A 90 9.05 0.66 -10.90
CA ALA A 90 8.05 1.49 -11.57
C ALA A 90 7.07 0.63 -12.39
N GLY A 91 5.95 1.25 -12.81
CA GLY A 91 4.91 0.61 -13.60
C GLY A 91 3.73 0.14 -12.76
N GLU A 92 2.72 -0.41 -13.43
CA GLU A 92 1.46 -0.78 -12.75
C GLU A 92 1.61 -1.99 -11.83
N TYR A 93 2.61 -2.85 -12.07
CA TYR A 93 2.94 -4.01 -11.23
C TYR A 93 4.16 -3.77 -10.33
N ALA A 94 4.55 -2.50 -10.14
CA ALA A 94 5.71 -2.16 -9.32
C ALA A 94 5.68 -2.91 -7.96
N MET A 95 6.81 -3.52 -7.60
CA MET A 95 6.98 -4.19 -6.31
C MET A 95 7.38 -3.18 -5.23
N ASN A 96 7.57 -3.66 -4.00
CA ASN A 96 8.00 -2.81 -2.88
C ASN A 96 9.33 -2.13 -3.21
N ALA A 97 9.39 -0.84 -3.01
CA ALA A 97 10.64 -0.09 -3.07
C ALA A 97 11.52 -0.48 -1.89
N SER A 98 12.83 -0.34 -2.03
CA SER A 98 13.77 -0.60 -0.96
C SER A 98 14.75 0.55 -0.74
N VAL A 99 15.17 0.69 0.51
CA VAL A 99 16.19 1.67 0.94
C VAL A 99 17.37 0.90 1.54
N ARG A 100 18.57 1.23 1.12
CA ARG A 100 19.81 0.65 1.63
C ARG A 100 20.91 1.71 1.70
N PRO A 101 21.97 1.50 2.49
CA PRO A 101 23.11 2.39 2.47
C PRO A 101 23.73 2.49 1.06
N ALA A 102 24.32 3.63 0.76
CA ALA A 102 25.11 3.81 -0.45
C ALA A 102 26.34 2.86 -0.45
N TYR A 103 26.94 2.69 -1.63
CA TYR A 103 28.10 1.80 -1.78
C TYR A 103 29.21 2.15 -0.78
N SER A 104 29.77 1.13 -0.14
CA SER A 104 30.78 1.24 0.94
C SER A 104 30.33 1.99 2.20
N MET A 105 29.03 2.28 2.34
CA MET A 105 28.45 2.86 3.55
C MET A 105 27.72 1.81 4.37
N SER A 106 27.58 2.07 5.67
CA SER A 106 26.76 1.29 6.59
C SER A 106 25.55 2.11 7.02
N TYR A 107 24.58 1.44 7.59
CA TYR A 107 23.47 2.12 8.27
C TYR A 107 24.00 2.97 9.42
N PRO A 108 23.38 4.12 9.70
CA PRO A 108 23.67 4.89 10.90
C PRO A 108 23.47 4.05 12.17
N THR A 109 24.31 4.29 13.18
CA THR A 109 24.13 3.67 14.49
C THR A 109 22.92 4.29 15.17
N THR A 110 21.97 3.46 15.56
CA THR A 110 20.77 3.88 16.27
C THR A 110 20.81 3.45 17.72
N ARG A 111 20.09 4.16 18.56
CA ARG A 111 19.76 3.69 19.90
C ARG A 111 18.89 2.43 19.78
N ASN A 112 19.16 1.42 20.61
CA ASN A 112 18.35 0.21 20.67
C ASN A 112 17.06 0.48 21.49
N ASP A 113 16.07 1.09 20.84
CA ASP A 113 14.81 1.50 21.47
C ASP A 113 13.65 1.29 20.49
N VAL A 114 12.42 1.32 21.01
CA VAL A 114 11.21 1.24 20.20
C VAL A 114 11.13 2.48 19.31
N ASP A 115 10.74 2.27 18.03
CA ASP A 115 10.54 3.35 17.06
C ASP A 115 11.77 4.24 16.82
N SER A 116 12.98 3.70 17.04
CA SER A 116 14.23 4.48 16.87
C SER A 116 14.51 4.87 15.40
N VAL A 117 13.78 4.31 14.43
CA VAL A 117 13.85 4.71 13.01
C VAL A 117 12.43 4.94 12.49
N VAL A 118 12.18 6.10 11.88
CA VAL A 118 10.90 6.49 11.33
C VAL A 118 11.06 6.91 9.88
N LEU A 119 10.40 6.19 8.98
CA LEU A 119 10.36 6.49 7.56
C LEU A 119 8.97 7.05 7.20
N THR A 120 8.94 8.29 6.72
CA THR A 120 7.72 8.88 6.18
C THR A 120 7.83 8.90 4.65
N TYR A 121 6.86 8.33 3.97
CA TYR A 121 6.88 8.21 2.51
C TYR A 121 5.47 8.32 1.92
N VAL A 122 5.42 8.60 0.64
CA VAL A 122 4.18 8.71 -0.14
C VAL A 122 4.11 7.52 -1.11
N ALA A 123 3.00 6.81 -1.11
CA ALA A 123 2.77 5.67 -1.99
C ALA A 123 1.36 5.72 -2.60
N GLY A 124 1.19 5.09 -3.75
CA GLY A 124 -0.05 5.01 -4.51
C GLY A 124 0.17 5.29 -5.99
N TYR A 125 -0.79 4.89 -6.81
CA TYR A 125 -0.73 5.17 -8.26
C TYR A 125 -0.93 6.65 -8.60
N GLY A 126 -1.64 7.40 -7.74
CA GLY A 126 -1.98 8.80 -7.97
C GLY A 126 -3.45 9.09 -7.68
N ALA A 127 -4.06 9.94 -8.49
CA ALA A 127 -5.51 10.18 -8.47
C ALA A 127 -6.28 8.97 -9.03
N ALA A 128 -7.57 8.89 -8.76
CA ALA A 128 -8.43 7.77 -9.19
C ALA A 128 -8.35 7.48 -10.71
N GLY A 129 -8.14 8.51 -11.54
CA GLY A 129 -8.04 8.38 -12.99
C GLY A 129 -6.88 7.51 -13.47
N VAL A 130 -5.74 7.53 -12.76
CA VAL A 130 -4.50 6.82 -13.15
C VAL A 130 -4.36 5.43 -12.53
N VAL A 131 -5.29 5.03 -11.65
CA VAL A 131 -5.33 3.67 -11.12
C VAL A 131 -5.55 2.67 -12.27
N PRO A 132 -4.81 1.54 -12.34
CA PRO A 132 -4.95 0.54 -13.41
C PRO A 132 -6.39 0.08 -13.61
N VAL A 133 -6.77 -0.15 -14.87
CA VAL A 133 -8.14 -0.52 -15.23
C VAL A 133 -8.56 -1.83 -14.57
N GLY A 134 -7.64 -2.83 -14.49
CA GLY A 134 -7.92 -4.10 -13.81
C GLY A 134 -8.24 -3.92 -12.33
N VAL A 135 -7.54 -3.02 -11.64
CA VAL A 135 -7.83 -2.67 -10.25
C VAL A 135 -9.20 -1.99 -10.13
N LYS A 136 -9.49 -1.01 -10.98
CA LYS A 136 -10.80 -0.32 -10.99
C LYS A 136 -11.94 -1.31 -11.21
N GLN A 137 -11.79 -2.22 -12.16
CA GLN A 137 -12.81 -3.23 -12.44
C GLN A 137 -13.00 -4.20 -11.27
N GLY A 138 -11.91 -4.65 -10.64
CA GLY A 138 -11.97 -5.48 -9.44
C GLY A 138 -12.70 -4.78 -8.29
N VAL A 139 -12.41 -3.49 -8.05
CA VAL A 139 -13.12 -2.69 -7.03
C VAL A 139 -14.59 -2.52 -7.38
N LEU A 140 -14.95 -2.29 -8.65
CA LEU A 140 -16.36 -2.18 -9.07
C LEU A 140 -17.13 -3.47 -8.84
N MET A 141 -16.52 -4.63 -9.07
CA MET A 141 -17.16 -5.92 -8.76
C MET A 141 -17.39 -6.12 -7.26
N LEU A 142 -16.45 -5.68 -6.43
CA LEU A 142 -16.61 -5.69 -4.97
C LEU A 142 -17.69 -4.71 -4.50
N VAL A 143 -17.81 -3.56 -5.15
CA VAL A 143 -18.89 -2.60 -4.88
C VAL A 143 -20.25 -3.21 -5.20
N ASP A 144 -20.37 -3.90 -6.34
CA ASP A 144 -21.62 -4.59 -6.72
C ASP A 144 -21.99 -5.68 -5.72
N ASP A 145 -21.05 -6.50 -5.31
CA ASP A 145 -21.25 -7.56 -4.32
C ASP A 145 -21.70 -6.99 -2.96
N LEU A 146 -20.99 -5.98 -2.44
CA LEU A 146 -21.32 -5.34 -1.16
C LEU A 146 -22.68 -4.60 -1.21
N TYR A 147 -23.00 -3.99 -2.34
CA TYR A 147 -24.27 -3.28 -2.51
C TYR A 147 -25.44 -4.25 -2.62
N SER A 148 -25.30 -5.30 -3.41
CA SER A 148 -26.35 -6.30 -3.65
C SER A 148 -26.57 -7.24 -2.46
N ASN A 149 -25.53 -7.50 -1.67
CA ASN A 149 -25.55 -8.42 -0.54
C ASN A 149 -25.37 -7.68 0.80
N ARG A 150 -26.25 -6.71 1.10
CA ARG A 150 -26.22 -5.92 2.35
C ARG A 150 -26.43 -6.74 3.62
N GLY A 151 -27.00 -7.95 3.51
CA GLY A 151 -27.20 -8.89 4.59
C GLY A 151 -26.30 -10.12 4.44
N SER A 152 -25.92 -10.76 5.55
CA SER A 152 -25.05 -11.92 5.56
C SER A 152 -25.69 -13.23 5.03
N ARG A 153 -26.93 -13.18 4.53
CA ARG A 153 -27.66 -14.33 4.00
C ARG A 153 -27.98 -14.15 2.54
N THR A 154 -27.38 -14.96 1.70
CA THR A 154 -27.82 -15.16 0.32
C THR A 154 -28.38 -16.57 0.19
N ASP A 155 -29.63 -16.71 -0.20
CA ASP A 155 -30.25 -17.99 -0.51
C ASP A 155 -29.84 -18.53 -1.90
N LYS A 156 -28.93 -17.85 -2.59
CA LYS A 156 -28.41 -18.25 -3.89
C LYS A 156 -26.98 -18.72 -3.76
N PRO A 157 -26.63 -19.93 -4.25
CA PRO A 157 -25.25 -20.32 -4.42
C PRO A 157 -24.65 -19.48 -5.57
N SER A 158 -24.19 -18.29 -5.28
CA SER A 158 -23.38 -17.51 -6.22
C SER A 158 -21.94 -17.94 -6.08
N VAL A 159 -21.27 -18.19 -7.20
CA VAL A 159 -19.80 -18.06 -7.24
C VAL A 159 -19.52 -16.66 -6.73
N PRO A 160 -18.86 -16.48 -5.58
CA PRO A 160 -18.82 -15.16 -4.99
C PRO A 160 -18.22 -14.18 -6.00
N ALA A 161 -18.84 -13.03 -6.22
CA ALA A 161 -18.27 -11.94 -7.01
C ALA A 161 -16.86 -11.59 -6.49
N ALA A 162 -16.61 -11.86 -5.21
CA ALA A 162 -15.32 -11.85 -4.59
C ALA A 162 -14.26 -12.72 -5.33
N ILE A 163 -14.59 -13.91 -5.85
CA ILE A 163 -13.62 -14.76 -6.59
C ILE A 163 -13.22 -14.10 -7.91
N ALA A 164 -14.19 -13.56 -8.66
CA ALA A 164 -13.90 -12.89 -9.92
C ALA A 164 -13.12 -11.58 -9.70
N ALA A 165 -13.46 -10.81 -8.66
CA ALA A 165 -12.69 -9.65 -8.25
C ALA A 165 -11.28 -10.02 -7.82
N GLN A 166 -11.10 -11.11 -7.06
CA GLN A 166 -9.78 -11.63 -6.68
C GLN A 166 -8.95 -12.05 -7.90
N ALA A 167 -9.56 -12.70 -8.90
CA ALA A 167 -8.87 -13.07 -10.13
C ALA A 167 -8.32 -11.84 -10.88
N LEU A 168 -9.11 -10.75 -10.96
CA LEU A 168 -8.67 -9.49 -11.55
C LEU A 168 -7.60 -8.77 -10.73
N LEU A 169 -7.64 -8.90 -9.42
CA LEU A 169 -6.69 -8.24 -8.50
C LEU A 169 -5.41 -9.05 -8.29
N SER A 170 -5.41 -10.35 -8.58
CA SER A 170 -4.26 -11.24 -8.34
C SER A 170 -2.95 -10.80 -9.00
N PRO A 171 -2.92 -10.27 -10.24
CA PRO A 171 -1.67 -9.78 -10.85
C PRO A 171 -1.08 -8.57 -10.12
N PHE A 172 -1.91 -7.87 -9.35
CA PHE A 172 -1.50 -6.68 -8.61
C PHE A 172 -1.05 -6.98 -7.18
N VAL A 173 -1.06 -8.23 -6.71
CA VAL A 173 -0.62 -8.56 -5.36
C VAL A 173 0.87 -8.26 -5.21
N ALA A 174 1.20 -7.37 -4.29
CA ALA A 174 2.58 -7.07 -3.94
C ALA A 174 3.03 -8.07 -2.87
N TYR A 175 3.76 -9.10 -3.28
CA TYR A 175 4.33 -10.06 -2.34
C TYR A 175 5.38 -9.38 -1.47
N ARG A 176 5.31 -9.58 -0.18
CA ARG A 176 6.38 -9.24 0.74
C ARG A 176 7.48 -10.29 0.54
N TYR A 177 8.56 -9.91 -0.11
CA TYR A 177 9.77 -10.73 -0.10
C TYR A 177 10.39 -10.61 1.30
N ASP A 178 9.96 -11.46 2.18
CA ASP A 178 10.67 -11.74 3.43
C ASP A 178 11.75 -12.78 3.08
N LEU A 179 12.78 -12.33 2.37
CA LEU A 179 13.94 -13.16 2.05
C LEU A 179 14.77 -13.32 3.32
N ARG A 180 14.26 -14.04 4.29
CA ARG A 180 15.10 -14.69 5.28
C ARG A 180 15.62 -15.96 4.61
N PHE A 181 16.80 -15.86 4.02
CA PHE A 181 17.64 -17.01 3.80
C PHE A 181 18.31 -17.29 5.13
N ASP A 182 17.89 -18.36 5.82
CA ASP A 182 18.58 -18.93 6.96
C ASP A 182 19.97 -19.46 6.53
#